data_4439487e9fbc8c32d79b2e6b0e8fe14c
#
_entry.id   4439487e9fbc8c32d79b2e6b0e8fe14c
#
_cell.length_a   1.000
_cell.length_b   1.000
_cell.length_c   1.000
_cell.angle_alpha   90.00
_cell.angle_beta   90.00
_cell.angle_gamma   90.00
#
_symmetry.space_group_name_H-M   'P 1'
#
loop_
_entity.id
_entity.type
_entity.pdbx_description
1 polymer ?
#
loop_
_entity_poly.entity_id
_entity_poly.type
_entity_poly.pdbx_seq_one_letter_code
_entity_poly.pdbx_strand_id
1 'polypeptide(L)'
;MTARSSLKRGLNATYEEWIMSAEYIMASGNENVILCERGIRTFETYTRNTLDLQSVPVLRKLTHLPVIIDPSHAGGKWWLVDSMAKASVAAGADGLMIEVHNNPEAALCDGAQSLKPEKYSELLKDVKQIADIIHRQ
;
A
#
# COMPACT_ATOMS: atom_id res chain seq x y z
N MET A 1 -8.50 -20.50 14.42
CA MET A 1 -8.32 -19.80 13.13
C MET A 1 -7.74 -18.43 13.43
N THR A 2 -6.48 -18.21 13.17
CA THR A 2 -5.83 -16.90 13.41
C THR A 2 -6.21 -15.93 12.28
N ALA A 3 -6.67 -14.72 12.63
CA ALA A 3 -7.02 -13.69 11.66
C ALA A 3 -5.75 -13.21 10.93
N ARG A 4 -5.87 -12.84 9.65
CA ARG A 4 -4.79 -12.17 8.92
C ARG A 4 -4.65 -10.75 9.45
N SER A 5 -3.41 -10.35 9.76
CA SER A 5 -3.09 -9.00 10.25
C SER A 5 -2.38 -8.19 9.19
N SER A 6 -2.93 -7.04 8.84
CA SER A 6 -2.23 -6.05 8.01
C SER A 6 -1.55 -5.02 8.91
N LEU A 7 -0.23 -4.99 8.89
CA LEU A 7 0.58 -4.05 9.66
C LEU A 7 0.99 -2.88 8.78
N LYS A 8 0.32 -1.74 8.95
CA LYS A 8 0.68 -0.49 8.28
C LYS A 8 1.96 0.10 8.87
N ARG A 9 2.87 0.55 8.02
CA ARG A 9 4.10 1.22 8.42
C ARG A 9 3.82 2.51 9.16
N GLY A 10 4.53 2.74 10.27
CA GLY A 10 4.53 4.04 10.95
C GLY A 10 5.19 5.12 10.08
N LEU A 11 4.74 6.38 10.22
CA LEU A 11 5.18 7.49 9.36
C LEU A 11 6.69 7.77 9.40
N ASN A 12 7.36 7.40 10.48
CA ASN A 12 8.80 7.57 10.69
C ASN A 12 9.52 6.24 10.95
N ALA A 13 8.84 5.10 10.75
CA ALA A 13 9.43 3.79 11.02
C ALA A 13 10.45 3.42 9.92
N THR A 14 11.64 3.00 10.35
CA THR A 14 12.60 2.33 9.47
C THR A 14 12.07 0.96 9.04
N TYR A 15 12.70 0.34 8.04
CA TYR A 15 12.35 -1.03 7.65
C TYR A 15 12.57 -2.01 8.80
N GLU A 16 13.66 -1.85 9.55
CA GLU A 16 13.99 -2.68 10.70
C GLU A 16 12.92 -2.58 11.79
N GLU A 17 12.56 -1.38 12.22
CA GLU A 17 11.52 -1.15 13.23
C GLU A 17 10.17 -1.73 12.79
N TRP A 18 9.86 -1.63 11.50
CA TRP A 18 8.62 -2.17 10.95
C TRP A 18 8.62 -3.70 10.93
N ILE A 19 9.74 -4.33 10.52
CA ILE A 19 9.90 -5.79 10.56
C ILE A 19 9.85 -6.29 12.01
N MET A 20 10.53 -5.65 12.94
CA MET A 20 10.48 -6.01 14.37
C MET A 20 9.06 -5.93 14.93
N SER A 21 8.26 -4.95 14.49
CA SER A 21 6.85 -4.86 14.87
C SER A 21 6.03 -6.05 14.33
N ALA A 22 6.34 -6.53 13.12
CA ALA A 22 5.73 -7.73 12.56
C ALA A 22 6.15 -8.98 13.35
N GLU A 23 7.42 -9.08 13.75
CA GLU A 23 7.92 -10.19 14.59
C GLU A 23 7.20 -10.27 15.94
N TYR A 24 6.84 -9.14 16.53
CA TYR A 24 6.01 -9.11 17.75
C TYR A 24 4.65 -9.78 17.56
N ILE A 25 4.00 -9.52 16.43
CA ILE A 25 2.73 -10.16 16.09
C ILE A 25 2.92 -11.66 15.90
N MET A 26 3.98 -12.06 15.18
CA MET A 26 4.30 -13.46 14.92
C MET A 26 4.66 -14.22 16.21
N ALA A 27 5.44 -13.61 17.07
CA ALA A 27 5.80 -14.17 18.37
C ALA A 27 4.59 -14.38 19.30
N SER A 28 3.50 -13.63 19.10
CA SER A 28 2.24 -13.84 19.81
C SER A 28 1.38 -14.99 19.24
N GLY A 29 1.90 -15.73 18.24
CA GLY A 29 1.24 -16.89 17.64
C GLY A 29 0.44 -16.60 16.37
N ASN A 30 0.56 -15.40 15.77
CA ASN A 30 -0.09 -15.09 14.51
C ASN A 30 0.94 -14.89 13.38
N GLU A 31 1.20 -15.94 12.61
CA GLU A 31 2.13 -15.92 11.48
C GLU A 31 1.54 -15.29 10.20
N ASN A 32 0.22 -15.00 10.17
CA ASN A 32 -0.46 -14.44 9.01
C ASN A 32 -0.36 -12.91 9.00
N VAL A 33 0.85 -12.37 8.80
CA VAL A 33 1.13 -10.93 8.78
C VAL A 33 1.38 -10.47 7.35
N ILE A 34 0.79 -9.33 6.98
CA ILE A 34 1.00 -8.62 5.71
C ILE A 34 1.54 -7.23 6.04
N LEU A 35 2.64 -6.84 5.43
CA LEU A 35 3.19 -5.49 5.56
C LEU A 35 2.49 -4.54 4.58
N CYS A 36 2.09 -3.35 5.06
CA CYS A 36 1.43 -2.34 4.23
C CYS A 36 2.20 -1.01 4.28
N GLU A 37 2.88 -0.68 3.16
CA GLU A 37 3.45 0.65 2.96
C GLU A 37 2.33 1.65 2.66
N ARG A 38 2.29 2.77 3.41
CA ARG A 38 1.25 3.78 3.34
C ARG A 38 1.77 5.22 3.30
N GLY A 39 3.01 5.38 2.93
CA GLY A 39 3.72 6.65 2.92
C GLY A 39 4.44 6.95 4.22
N ILE A 40 5.57 7.60 4.09
CA ILE A 40 6.41 8.08 5.18
C ILE A 40 6.40 9.61 5.25
N ARG A 41 6.67 10.15 6.44
CA ARG A 41 6.82 11.59 6.63
C ARG A 41 8.13 12.06 6.04
N THR A 42 8.06 13.04 5.13
CA THR A 42 9.23 13.73 4.57
C THR A 42 9.07 15.24 4.69
N PHE A 43 10.03 15.99 4.19
CA PHE A 43 9.95 17.46 4.13
C PHE A 43 8.91 17.97 3.11
N GLU A 44 8.44 17.11 2.17
CA GLU A 44 7.47 17.51 1.17
C GLU A 44 6.08 17.70 1.81
N THR A 45 5.42 18.79 1.45
CA THR A 45 4.13 19.19 2.03
C THR A 45 2.97 19.21 1.03
N TYR A 46 3.27 19.08 -0.27
CA TYR A 46 2.24 19.07 -1.31
C TYR A 46 1.36 17.82 -1.28
N THR A 47 1.96 16.70 -0.92
CA THR A 47 1.26 15.44 -0.67
C THR A 47 1.20 15.17 0.83
N ARG A 48 0.23 14.34 1.25
CA ARG A 48 0.05 14.00 2.67
C ARG A 48 1.28 13.29 3.24
N ASN A 49 1.81 12.30 2.53
CA ASN A 49 3.04 11.58 2.82
C ASN A 49 3.74 11.25 1.50
N THR A 50 4.98 10.81 1.59
CA THR A 50 5.76 10.32 0.45
C THR A 50 5.67 8.81 0.37
N LEU A 51 5.16 8.27 -0.74
CA LEU A 51 5.07 6.83 -0.97
C LEU A 51 6.47 6.25 -1.23
N ASP A 52 6.91 5.33 -0.37
CA ASP A 52 8.23 4.69 -0.48
C ASP A 52 8.12 3.35 -1.23
N LEU A 53 8.20 3.40 -2.56
CA LEU A 53 8.17 2.19 -3.39
C LEU A 53 9.46 1.37 -3.30
N GLN A 54 10.56 1.94 -2.83
CA GLN A 54 11.80 1.20 -2.57
C GLN A 54 11.60 0.14 -1.47
N SER A 55 10.60 0.32 -0.61
CA SER A 55 10.27 -0.66 0.42
C SER A 55 9.98 -2.05 -0.15
N VAL A 56 9.39 -2.15 -1.34
CA VAL A 56 9.02 -3.44 -1.96
C VAL A 56 10.25 -4.31 -2.23
N PRO A 57 11.24 -3.92 -3.06
CA PRO A 57 12.41 -4.73 -3.30
C PRO A 57 13.32 -4.89 -2.07
N VAL A 58 13.33 -3.94 -1.14
CA VAL A 58 14.11 -4.05 0.10
C VAL A 58 13.50 -5.12 1.02
N LEU A 59 12.20 -5.04 1.29
CA LEU A 59 11.53 -5.99 2.18
C LEU A 59 11.56 -7.42 1.63
N ARG A 60 11.49 -7.60 0.30
CA ARG A 60 11.66 -8.92 -0.32
C ARG A 60 13.01 -9.59 -0.04
N LYS A 61 14.05 -8.80 0.26
CA LYS A 61 15.36 -9.33 0.68
C LYS A 61 15.44 -9.60 2.18
N LEU A 62 14.65 -8.87 2.98
CA LEU A 62 14.75 -8.90 4.44
C LEU A 62 13.75 -9.85 5.09
N THR A 63 12.61 -10.11 4.44
CA THR A 63 11.54 -10.93 5.00
C THR A 63 10.79 -11.72 3.93
N HIS A 64 10.08 -12.78 4.34
CA HIS A 64 9.18 -13.57 3.50
C HIS A 64 7.74 -13.03 3.50
N LEU A 65 7.46 -12.01 4.31
CA LEU A 65 6.10 -11.48 4.47
C LEU A 65 5.64 -10.76 3.19
N PRO A 66 4.36 -10.91 2.81
CA PRO A 66 3.80 -10.17 1.69
C PRO A 66 3.81 -8.66 1.96
N VAL A 67 4.05 -7.89 0.89
CA VAL A 67 4.09 -6.43 0.94
C VAL A 67 2.99 -5.86 0.05
N ILE A 68 2.04 -5.15 0.64
CA ILE A 68 1.01 -4.39 -0.09
C ILE A 68 1.26 -2.89 0.03
N ILE A 69 0.73 -2.14 -0.91
CA ILE A 69 0.90 -0.68 -0.99
C ILE A 69 -0.45 0.00 -0.90
N ASP A 70 -0.50 1.07 -0.10
CA ASP A 70 -1.67 1.93 0.09
C ASP A 70 -1.41 3.32 -0.49
N PRO A 71 -1.63 3.54 -1.79
CA PRO A 71 -1.41 4.83 -2.44
C PRO A 71 -2.44 5.89 -2.02
N SER A 72 -3.62 5.48 -1.57
CA SER A 72 -4.68 6.38 -1.13
C SER A 72 -4.25 7.18 0.10
N HIS A 73 -3.81 6.50 1.15
CA HIS A 73 -3.35 7.15 2.38
C HIS A 73 -1.97 7.80 2.23
N ALA A 74 -1.13 7.32 1.31
CA ALA A 74 0.18 7.92 1.05
C ALA A 74 0.03 9.33 0.46
N GLY A 75 -0.59 9.45 -0.71
CA GLY A 75 -0.73 10.73 -1.40
C GLY A 75 -1.79 11.65 -0.81
N GLY A 76 -2.88 11.08 -0.28
CA GLY A 76 -4.02 11.81 0.26
C GLY A 76 -4.86 12.52 -0.81
N LYS A 77 -4.64 12.20 -2.09
CA LYS A 77 -5.31 12.83 -3.24
C LYS A 77 -5.68 11.76 -4.28
N TRP A 78 -6.95 11.69 -4.66
CA TRP A 78 -7.49 10.66 -5.55
C TRP A 78 -6.78 10.58 -6.91
N TRP A 79 -6.37 11.71 -7.48
CA TRP A 79 -5.73 11.75 -8.80
C TRP A 79 -4.30 11.18 -8.82
N LEU A 80 -3.66 10.99 -7.66
CA LEU A 80 -2.38 10.30 -7.53
C LEU A 80 -2.53 8.78 -7.52
N VAL A 81 -3.68 8.27 -7.12
CA VAL A 81 -3.88 6.85 -6.81
C VAL A 81 -3.62 5.98 -8.04
N ASP A 82 -4.11 6.38 -9.21
CA ASP A 82 -3.97 5.60 -10.45
C ASP A 82 -2.48 5.35 -10.79
N SER A 83 -1.70 6.41 -10.90
CA SER A 83 -0.28 6.30 -11.27
C SER A 83 0.55 5.60 -10.19
N MET A 84 0.27 5.86 -8.91
CA MET A 84 1.00 5.24 -7.81
C MET A 84 0.64 3.76 -7.64
N ALA A 85 -0.61 3.36 -7.87
CA ALA A 85 -1.01 1.96 -7.87
C ALA A 85 -0.31 1.17 -8.99
N LYS A 86 -0.28 1.70 -10.21
CA LYS A 86 0.44 1.10 -11.35
C LYS A 86 1.93 0.96 -11.06
N ALA A 87 2.56 2.01 -10.55
CA ALA A 87 3.97 1.99 -10.16
C ALA A 87 4.25 0.99 -9.03
N SER A 88 3.33 0.84 -8.07
CA SER A 88 3.45 -0.13 -6.99
C SER A 88 3.46 -1.58 -7.49
N VAL A 89 2.55 -1.91 -8.42
CA VAL A 89 2.53 -3.24 -9.05
C VAL A 89 3.80 -3.45 -9.86
N ALA A 90 4.24 -2.45 -10.64
CA ALA A 90 5.49 -2.52 -11.42
C ALA A 90 6.73 -2.69 -10.52
N ALA A 91 6.74 -2.12 -9.31
CA ALA A 91 7.79 -2.35 -8.32
C ALA A 91 7.75 -3.77 -7.70
N GLY A 92 6.69 -4.52 -7.98
CA GLY A 92 6.51 -5.91 -7.56
C GLY A 92 5.74 -6.08 -6.25
N ALA A 93 4.88 -5.14 -5.87
CA ALA A 93 4.00 -5.29 -4.71
C ALA A 93 3.07 -6.52 -4.86
N ASP A 94 2.81 -7.20 -3.75
CA ASP A 94 1.93 -8.38 -3.71
C ASP A 94 0.45 -8.01 -3.74
N GLY A 95 0.12 -6.75 -3.48
CA GLY A 95 -1.25 -6.24 -3.53
C GLY A 95 -1.34 -4.74 -3.32
N LEU A 96 -2.56 -4.24 -3.43
CA LEU A 96 -2.89 -2.83 -3.25
C LEU A 96 -4.03 -2.68 -2.23
N MET A 97 -3.98 -1.60 -1.47
CA MET A 97 -5.08 -1.14 -0.62
C MET A 97 -5.54 0.22 -1.15
N ILE A 98 -6.77 0.29 -1.64
CA ILE A 98 -7.29 1.49 -2.30
C ILE A 98 -8.65 1.85 -1.71
N GLU A 99 -8.83 3.11 -1.36
CA GLU A 99 -10.12 3.63 -0.94
C GLU A 99 -11.01 3.95 -2.13
N VAL A 100 -12.24 3.43 -2.06
CA VAL A 100 -13.26 3.63 -3.08
C VAL A 100 -14.54 4.12 -2.42
N HIS A 101 -15.15 5.16 -2.95
CA HIS A 101 -16.41 5.70 -2.46
C HIS A 101 -17.31 6.12 -3.64
N ASN A 102 -18.58 5.80 -3.57
CA ASN A 102 -19.55 6.13 -4.64
C ASN A 102 -19.77 7.63 -4.80
N ASN A 103 -19.65 8.39 -3.70
CA ASN A 103 -19.74 9.85 -3.70
C ASN A 103 -18.67 10.45 -2.79
N PRO A 104 -17.41 10.60 -3.24
CA PRO A 104 -16.30 11.09 -2.42
C PRO A 104 -16.52 12.45 -1.78
N GLU A 105 -17.29 13.33 -2.43
CA GLU A 105 -17.61 14.67 -1.91
C GLU A 105 -18.51 14.64 -0.66
N ALA A 106 -19.31 13.59 -0.52
CA ALA A 106 -20.19 13.37 0.64
C ALA A 106 -19.60 12.36 1.64
N ALA A 107 -18.37 11.90 1.46
CA ALA A 107 -17.74 10.96 2.37
C ALA A 107 -17.53 11.58 3.74
N LEU A 108 -17.81 10.83 4.81
CA LEU A 108 -17.62 11.29 6.19
C LEU A 108 -16.13 11.42 6.56
N CYS A 109 -15.26 10.68 5.88
CA CYS A 109 -13.81 10.75 6.00
C CYS A 109 -13.14 10.38 4.67
N ASP A 110 -11.91 10.82 4.48
CA ASP A 110 -11.00 10.42 3.40
C ASP A 110 -11.54 10.56 1.96
N GLY A 111 -12.56 11.36 1.73
CA GLY A 111 -13.15 11.60 0.41
C GLY A 111 -12.15 12.15 -0.61
N ALA A 112 -11.22 13.01 -0.17
CA ALA A 112 -10.20 13.61 -1.05
C ALA A 112 -9.25 12.58 -1.70
N GLN A 113 -9.09 11.40 -1.11
CA GLN A 113 -8.22 10.32 -1.57
C GLN A 113 -8.98 9.14 -2.18
N SER A 114 -10.32 9.13 -2.10
CA SER A 114 -11.14 8.03 -2.57
C SER A 114 -11.37 8.08 -4.08
N LEU A 115 -11.23 6.93 -4.74
CA LEU A 115 -11.63 6.76 -6.13
C LEU A 115 -13.15 6.55 -6.24
N LYS A 116 -13.73 6.96 -7.36
CA LYS A 116 -15.07 6.50 -7.76
C LYS A 116 -15.00 5.05 -8.29
N PRO A 117 -16.07 4.25 -8.15
CA PRO A 117 -16.09 2.84 -8.60
C PRO A 117 -15.67 2.64 -10.06
N GLU A 118 -16.06 3.56 -10.96
CA GLU A 118 -15.71 3.49 -12.38
C GLU A 118 -14.20 3.61 -12.56
N LYS A 119 -13.55 4.58 -11.88
CA LYS A 119 -12.10 4.78 -11.92
C LYS A 119 -11.34 3.60 -11.35
N TYR A 120 -11.85 3.02 -10.28
CA TYR A 120 -11.28 1.80 -9.71
C TYR A 120 -11.38 0.62 -10.68
N SER A 121 -12.50 0.47 -11.38
CA SER A 121 -12.69 -0.59 -12.38
C SER A 121 -11.73 -0.45 -13.57
N GLU A 122 -11.45 0.79 -14.03
CA GLU A 122 -10.44 1.07 -15.06
C GLU A 122 -9.04 0.69 -14.54
N LEU A 123 -8.67 1.17 -13.37
CA LEU A 123 -7.39 0.87 -12.73
C LEU A 123 -7.13 -0.63 -12.59
N LEU A 124 -8.15 -1.41 -12.20
CA LEU A 124 -8.01 -2.88 -12.06
C LEU A 124 -7.60 -3.57 -13.35
N LYS A 125 -8.06 -3.09 -14.51
CA LYS A 125 -7.68 -3.65 -15.82
C LYS A 125 -6.20 -3.41 -16.09
N ASP A 126 -5.73 -2.20 -15.83
CA ASP A 126 -4.36 -1.80 -16.10
C ASP A 126 -3.36 -2.51 -15.15
N VAL A 127 -3.66 -2.56 -13.85
CA VAL A 127 -2.78 -3.21 -12.89
C VAL A 127 -2.68 -4.72 -13.11
N LYS A 128 -3.74 -5.38 -13.60
CA LYS A 128 -3.68 -6.79 -13.99
C LYS A 128 -2.70 -7.03 -15.14
N GLN A 129 -2.72 -6.18 -16.16
CA GLN A 129 -1.78 -6.28 -17.29
C GLN A 129 -0.33 -6.08 -16.83
N ILE A 130 -0.07 -5.11 -15.93
CA ILE A 130 1.26 -4.88 -15.37
C ILE A 130 1.70 -6.09 -14.52
N ALA A 131 0.81 -6.63 -13.70
CA ALA A 131 1.10 -7.82 -12.88
C ALA A 131 1.47 -9.03 -13.76
N ASP A 132 0.77 -9.25 -14.86
CA ASP A 132 1.08 -10.31 -15.81
C ASP A 132 2.51 -10.18 -16.39
N ILE A 133 2.96 -8.97 -16.66
CA ILE A 133 4.31 -8.70 -17.15
C ILE A 133 5.36 -9.01 -16.08
N ILE A 134 5.13 -8.56 -14.84
CA ILE A 134 6.06 -8.72 -13.73
C ILE A 134 6.21 -10.18 -13.28
N HIS A 135 5.12 -10.94 -13.24
CA HIS A 135 5.13 -12.35 -12.81
C HIS A 135 5.61 -13.34 -13.91
N ARG A 136 5.82 -12.85 -15.15
CA ARG A 136 6.43 -13.64 -16.22
C ARG A 136 7.97 -13.62 -16.22
N GLN A 137 8.59 -12.86 -15.34
CA GLN A 137 10.04 -12.83 -15.12
C GLN A 137 10.45 -13.79 -13.98
#